data_774077927ff3958d45703a003c6e21ab
#
_entry.id   774077927ff3958d45703a003c6e21ab
#
_cell.length_a   1.000
_cell.length_b   1.000
_cell.length_c   1.000
_cell.angle_alpha   90.00
_cell.angle_beta   90.00
_cell.angle_gamma   90.00
#
_symmetry.space_group_name_H-M   'P 1'
#
loop_
_entity.id
_entity.type
_entity.pdbx_description
1 polymer ?
#
loop_
_entity_poly.entity_id
_entity_poly.type
_entity_poly.pdbx_seq_one_letter_code
_entity_poly.pdbx_strand_id
1 'polypeptide(L)'
;MTDSERPRISVVNDNPDFLELMSAILDEDAGYEVSLFAGERTTAAELAASAPDLLIIDLLLGGVSGWELVVLARADQRLADVPVIVCSADVAELRERTGELERIGNIHVLEKPFGVDQVTELVERLVGRAVTRTG
;
A
#
# COMPACT_ATOMS: atom_id res chain seq x y z
N MET A 1 -9.10 16.00 -16.39
CA MET A 1 -8.46 15.73 -16.41
C MET A 1 -7.64 15.84 -15.52
N THR A 2 -7.47 16.25 -15.04
CA THR A 2 -6.61 16.55 -14.19
C THR A 2 -6.48 15.73 -13.00
N ASP A 3 -7.47 15.04 -12.51
CA ASP A 3 -7.36 14.24 -11.36
C ASP A 3 -6.45 13.06 -11.61
N SER A 4 -6.34 12.66 -12.81
CA SER A 4 -5.52 11.53 -13.14
C SER A 4 -4.05 11.77 -12.87
N GLU A 5 -3.69 13.00 -12.57
CA GLU A 5 -2.30 13.29 -12.32
C GLU A 5 -1.88 13.05 -10.89
N ARG A 6 -2.83 12.82 -10.00
CA ARG A 6 -2.48 12.51 -8.63
C ARG A 6 -2.33 11.00 -8.50
N PRO A 7 -1.18 10.52 -8.03
CA PRO A 7 -1.05 9.09 -7.81
C PRO A 7 -2.10 8.60 -6.82
N ARG A 8 -2.62 7.41 -7.09
CA ARG A 8 -3.65 6.81 -6.25
C ARG A 8 -3.04 5.74 -5.39
N ILE A 9 -3.29 5.83 -4.10
CA ILE A 9 -2.73 4.89 -3.13
C ILE A 9 -3.87 4.21 -2.40
N SER A 10 -3.88 2.88 -2.42
CA SER A 10 -4.89 2.12 -1.70
C SER A 10 -4.25 1.48 -0.48
N VAL A 11 -4.81 1.75 0.69
CA VAL A 11 -4.27 1.29 1.97
C VAL A 11 -5.21 0.27 2.58
N VAL A 12 -4.68 -0.89 2.94
CA VAL A 12 -5.46 -1.97 3.53
C VAL A 12 -4.96 -2.23 4.94
N ASN A 13 -5.83 -2.04 5.93
CA ASN A 13 -5.49 -2.29 7.33
C ASN A 13 -6.77 -2.46 8.13
N ASP A 14 -6.76 -3.28 9.17
CA ASP A 14 -7.95 -3.49 9.97
C ASP A 14 -8.06 -2.50 11.13
N ASN A 15 -7.07 -1.66 11.32
CA ASN A 15 -7.05 -0.69 12.41
C ASN A 15 -7.50 0.67 11.87
N PRO A 16 -8.67 1.18 12.29
CA PRO A 16 -9.15 2.47 11.77
C PRO A 16 -8.22 3.64 12.09
N ASP A 17 -7.53 3.59 13.23
CA ASP A 17 -6.60 4.66 13.58
C ASP A 17 -5.42 4.71 12.60
N PHE A 18 -4.96 3.55 12.17
CA PHE A 18 -3.88 3.48 11.20
C PHE A 18 -4.36 4.04 9.84
N LEU A 19 -5.57 3.68 9.46
CA LEU A 19 -6.12 4.19 8.20
C LEU A 19 -6.27 5.71 8.24
N GLU A 20 -6.74 6.24 9.36
CA GLU A 20 -6.84 7.69 9.53
C GLU A 20 -5.47 8.35 9.43
N LEU A 21 -4.48 7.76 10.07
CA LEU A 21 -3.13 8.30 10.06
C LEU A 21 -2.57 8.32 8.64
N MET A 22 -2.75 7.23 7.91
CA MET A 22 -2.24 7.17 6.55
C MET A 22 -2.95 8.16 5.64
N SER A 23 -4.25 8.35 5.84
CA SER A 23 -4.99 9.35 5.10
C SER A 23 -4.45 10.75 5.37
N ALA A 24 -4.18 11.05 6.64
CA ALA A 24 -3.64 12.36 7.00
C ALA A 24 -2.27 12.59 6.37
N ILE A 25 -1.41 11.58 6.43
CA ILE A 25 -0.06 11.72 5.90
C ILE A 25 -0.06 11.81 4.38
N LEU A 26 -0.80 10.94 3.73
CA LEU A 26 -0.69 10.79 2.28
C LEU A 26 -1.65 11.68 1.52
N ASP A 27 -2.86 11.85 2.02
CA ASP A 27 -3.85 12.66 1.33
C ASP A 27 -3.72 14.13 1.73
N GLU A 28 -3.87 14.40 3.01
CA GLU A 28 -3.94 15.79 3.49
C GLU A 28 -2.60 16.50 3.41
N ASP A 29 -1.53 15.83 3.81
CA ASP A 29 -0.23 16.47 3.81
C ASP A 29 0.50 16.36 2.48
N ALA A 30 0.49 15.17 1.88
CA ALA A 30 1.28 14.94 0.68
C ALA A 30 0.50 15.10 -0.62
N GLY A 31 -0.82 15.11 -0.56
CA GLY A 31 -1.65 15.39 -1.74
C GLY A 31 -1.92 14.20 -2.66
N TYR A 32 -1.68 12.98 -2.21
CA TYR A 32 -2.05 11.81 -3.00
C TYR A 32 -3.55 11.52 -2.87
N GLU A 33 -4.08 10.77 -3.79
CA GLU A 33 -5.46 10.36 -3.72
C GLU A 33 -5.50 9.01 -3.02
N VAL A 34 -6.12 8.93 -1.84
CA VAL A 34 -6.02 7.74 -0.98
C VAL A 34 -7.37 7.05 -0.87
N SER A 35 -7.38 5.73 -1.06
CA SER A 35 -8.55 4.89 -0.82
C SER A 35 -8.23 3.99 0.36
N LEU A 36 -9.16 3.87 1.30
CA LEU A 36 -8.96 3.10 2.52
C LEU A 36 -9.82 1.85 2.50
N PHE A 37 -9.23 0.73 2.88
CA PHE A 37 -9.93 -0.56 2.92
C PHE A 37 -9.76 -1.16 4.31
N ALA A 38 -10.86 -1.64 4.87
CA ALA A 38 -10.88 -2.09 6.25
C ALA A 38 -10.20 -3.44 6.50
N GLY A 39 -9.75 -4.09 5.51
CA GLY A 39 -8.86 -5.24 5.75
C GLY A 39 -9.48 -6.58 5.50
N GLU A 40 -10.01 -7.23 6.54
CA GLU A 40 -10.30 -8.64 6.43
C GLU A 40 -11.26 -9.08 5.34
N ARG A 41 -12.08 -8.21 4.82
CA ARG A 41 -12.97 -8.57 3.73
C ARG A 41 -12.59 -7.95 2.40
N THR A 42 -11.43 -7.31 2.36
CA THR A 42 -10.98 -6.67 1.14
C THR A 42 -10.55 -7.73 0.13
N THR A 43 -10.96 -7.57 -1.11
CA THR A 43 -10.59 -8.51 -2.16
C THR A 43 -9.68 -7.85 -3.18
N ALA A 44 -8.97 -8.67 -3.94
CA ALA A 44 -8.13 -8.14 -5.01
C ALA A 44 -8.97 -7.40 -6.05
N ALA A 45 -10.20 -7.86 -6.29
CA ALA A 45 -11.09 -7.19 -7.25
C ALA A 45 -11.43 -5.77 -6.78
N GLU A 46 -11.68 -5.60 -5.49
CA GLU A 46 -11.96 -4.28 -4.94
C GLU A 46 -10.76 -3.37 -5.06
N LEU A 47 -9.57 -3.90 -4.79
CA LEU A 47 -8.35 -3.12 -4.93
C LEU A 47 -8.14 -2.71 -6.39
N ALA A 48 -8.36 -3.63 -7.31
CA ALA A 48 -8.20 -3.31 -8.72
C ALA A 48 -9.20 -2.24 -9.17
N ALA A 49 -10.43 -2.31 -8.63
CA ALA A 49 -11.45 -1.32 -8.99
C ALA A 49 -11.06 0.09 -8.51
N SER A 50 -10.23 0.19 -7.47
CA SER A 50 -9.77 1.50 -7.01
C SER A 50 -8.68 2.08 -7.91
N ALA A 51 -8.19 1.28 -8.85
CA ALA A 51 -7.17 1.70 -9.83
C ALA A 51 -5.94 2.33 -9.16
N PRO A 52 -5.28 1.60 -8.24
CA PRO A 52 -4.18 2.20 -7.49
C PRO A 52 -2.89 2.23 -8.28
N ASP A 53 -2.07 3.23 -7.98
CA ASP A 53 -0.70 3.27 -8.47
C ASP A 53 0.23 2.64 -7.44
N LEU A 54 -0.25 2.44 -6.23
CA LEU A 54 0.52 1.84 -5.14
C LEU A 54 -0.43 1.20 -4.15
N LEU A 55 -0.07 0.03 -3.65
CA LEU A 55 -0.82 -0.64 -2.60
C LEU A 55 0.00 -0.65 -1.32
N ILE A 56 -0.62 -0.37 -0.18
CA ILE A 56 0.00 -0.50 1.12
C ILE A 56 -0.84 -1.50 1.90
N ILE A 57 -0.28 -2.65 2.24
CA ILE A 57 -1.02 -3.74 2.84
C ILE A 57 -0.34 -4.18 4.13
N ASP A 58 -1.10 -4.22 5.23
CA ASP A 58 -0.59 -4.75 6.49
C ASP A 58 -0.65 -6.27 6.42
N LEU A 59 0.41 -6.92 6.82
CA LEU A 59 0.45 -8.38 6.77
C LEU A 59 -0.43 -9.02 7.83
N LEU A 60 -0.78 -8.28 8.89
CA LEU A 60 -1.66 -8.81 9.92
C LEU A 60 -3.00 -8.10 9.84
N LEU A 61 -4.00 -8.78 9.32
CA LEU A 61 -5.32 -8.20 9.10
C LEU A 61 -6.37 -8.96 9.89
N GLY A 62 -6.43 -8.72 11.20
CA GLY A 62 -7.52 -9.23 12.02
C GLY A 62 -7.77 -10.73 11.88
N GLY A 63 -6.74 -11.54 11.96
CA GLY A 63 -6.89 -12.97 11.83
C GLY A 63 -6.75 -13.51 10.43
N VAL A 64 -6.63 -12.62 9.44
CA VAL A 64 -6.42 -13.01 8.07
C VAL A 64 -5.04 -12.51 7.66
N SER A 65 -4.33 -13.27 6.89
CA SER A 65 -3.01 -12.89 6.45
C SER A 65 -3.07 -11.90 5.31
N GLY A 66 -2.48 -10.72 5.48
CA GLY A 66 -2.34 -9.77 4.40
C GLY A 66 -1.50 -10.31 3.27
N TRP A 67 -0.66 -11.32 3.56
CA TRP A 67 0.17 -11.96 2.57
C TRP A 67 -0.68 -12.62 1.48
N GLU A 68 -1.78 -13.26 1.87
CA GLU A 68 -2.68 -13.85 0.89
C GLU A 68 -3.24 -12.79 -0.06
N LEU A 69 -3.56 -11.64 0.49
CA LEU A 69 -4.08 -10.55 -0.33
C LEU A 69 -3.02 -10.07 -1.32
N VAL A 70 -1.76 -10.01 -0.89
CA VAL A 70 -0.66 -9.64 -1.78
C VAL A 70 -0.56 -10.62 -2.94
N VAL A 71 -0.63 -11.91 -2.65
CA VAL A 71 -0.53 -12.95 -3.68
C VAL A 71 -1.69 -12.84 -4.65
N LEU A 72 -2.91 -12.66 -4.13
CA LEU A 72 -4.08 -12.53 -4.98
C LEU A 72 -4.03 -11.27 -5.82
N ALA A 73 -3.51 -10.19 -5.26
CA ALA A 73 -3.36 -8.95 -6.02
C ALA A 73 -2.40 -9.13 -7.18
N ARG A 74 -1.30 -9.83 -6.95
CA ARG A 74 -0.33 -10.07 -8.02
C ARG A 74 -0.89 -10.96 -9.12
N ALA A 75 -1.85 -11.80 -8.79
CA ALA A 75 -2.48 -12.66 -9.78
C ALA A 75 -3.50 -11.90 -10.63
N ASP A 76 -3.91 -10.73 -10.21
CA ASP A 76 -4.86 -9.92 -10.97
C ASP A 76 -4.08 -9.07 -11.98
N GLN A 77 -4.40 -9.20 -13.25
CA GLN A 77 -3.68 -8.49 -14.30
C GLN A 77 -3.67 -6.99 -14.12
N ARG A 78 -4.72 -6.45 -13.54
CA ARG A 78 -4.81 -5.00 -13.32
C ARG A 78 -3.87 -4.51 -12.25
N LEU A 79 -3.40 -5.42 -11.38
CA LEU A 79 -2.52 -5.08 -10.27
C LEU A 79 -1.13 -5.69 -10.41
N ALA A 80 -0.88 -6.38 -11.52
CA ALA A 80 0.36 -7.15 -11.66
C ALA A 80 1.63 -6.31 -11.59
N ASP A 81 1.56 -5.07 -12.05
CA ASP A 81 2.72 -4.19 -12.05
C ASP A 81 2.69 -3.11 -10.98
N VAL A 82 1.67 -3.11 -10.15
CA VAL A 82 1.52 -2.08 -9.13
C VAL A 82 2.48 -2.38 -7.97
N PRO A 83 3.33 -1.43 -7.57
CA PRO A 83 4.20 -1.68 -6.42
C PRO A 83 3.39 -1.85 -5.14
N VAL A 84 3.86 -2.72 -4.27
CA VAL A 84 3.19 -3.01 -3.02
C VAL A 84 4.15 -2.75 -1.87
N ILE A 85 3.68 -2.01 -0.86
CA ILE A 85 4.41 -1.86 0.38
C ILE A 85 3.72 -2.76 1.39
N VAL A 86 4.46 -3.70 1.98
CA VAL A 86 3.92 -4.53 3.05
C VAL A 86 4.42 -4.00 4.38
N CYS A 87 3.52 -3.86 5.33
CA CYS A 87 3.85 -3.37 6.66
C CYS A 87 3.77 -4.52 7.65
N SER A 88 4.74 -4.62 8.53
CA SER A 88 4.71 -5.68 9.54
C SER A 88 5.62 -5.32 10.71
N ALA A 89 5.21 -5.74 11.91
CA ALA A 89 6.06 -5.65 13.08
C ALA A 89 6.84 -6.95 13.28
N ASP A 90 6.53 -7.98 12.51
CA ASP A 90 7.15 -9.29 12.67
C ASP A 90 8.33 -9.43 11.71
N VAL A 91 9.51 -9.08 12.20
CA VAL A 91 10.73 -9.13 11.41
C VAL A 91 11.08 -10.55 11.00
N ALA A 92 10.78 -11.51 11.87
CA ALA A 92 11.07 -12.91 11.56
C ALA A 92 10.25 -13.39 10.37
N GLU A 93 8.99 -13.03 10.34
CA GLU A 93 8.14 -13.40 9.21
C GLU A 93 8.64 -12.77 7.92
N LEU A 94 9.04 -11.52 7.99
CA LEU A 94 9.57 -10.84 6.81
C LEU A 94 10.80 -11.53 6.26
N ARG A 95 11.69 -11.95 7.17
CA ARG A 95 12.91 -12.65 6.75
C ARG A 95 12.60 -13.99 6.11
N GLU A 96 11.64 -14.70 6.67
CA GLU A 96 11.26 -15.99 6.13
C GLU A 96 10.66 -15.86 4.74
N ARG A 97 10.05 -14.73 4.46
CA ARG A 97 9.40 -14.53 3.17
C ARG A 97 10.24 -13.80 2.15
N THR A 98 11.51 -13.50 2.48
CA THR A 98 12.36 -12.72 1.58
C THR A 98 12.42 -13.33 0.17
N GLY A 99 12.59 -14.65 0.09
CA GLY A 99 12.67 -15.30 -1.21
C GLY A 99 11.38 -15.18 -2.01
N GLU A 100 10.25 -15.25 -1.31
CA GLU A 100 8.96 -15.09 -1.97
C GLU A 100 8.74 -13.66 -2.43
N LEU A 101 9.16 -12.71 -1.61
CA LEU A 101 9.04 -11.30 -1.97
C LEU A 101 9.84 -10.99 -3.23
N GLU A 102 11.04 -11.51 -3.31
CA GLU A 102 11.88 -11.32 -4.48
C GLU A 102 11.30 -11.97 -5.72
N ARG A 103 10.72 -13.15 -5.54
CA ARG A 103 10.14 -13.87 -6.66
C ARG A 103 8.90 -13.18 -7.22
N ILE A 104 8.07 -12.65 -6.33
CA ILE A 104 6.87 -11.94 -6.74
C ILE A 104 7.23 -10.61 -7.40
N GLY A 105 8.24 -9.95 -6.86
CA GLY A 105 8.75 -8.72 -7.45
C GLY A 105 7.94 -7.48 -7.08
N ASN A 106 8.62 -6.37 -7.02
CA ASN A 106 8.05 -5.04 -6.77
C ASN A 106 7.28 -4.98 -5.44
N ILE A 107 7.80 -5.68 -4.45
CA ILE A 107 7.28 -5.67 -3.08
C ILE A 107 8.32 -4.97 -2.21
N HIS A 108 7.88 -4.01 -1.44
CA HIS A 108 8.75 -3.23 -0.56
C HIS A 108 8.27 -3.38 0.86
N VAL A 109 9.18 -3.37 1.81
CA VAL A 109 8.86 -3.66 3.19
C VAL A 109 8.99 -2.41 4.05
N LEU A 110 8.03 -2.21 4.94
CA LEU A 110 8.06 -1.12 5.90
C LEU A 110 7.86 -1.74 7.29
N GLU A 111 8.92 -1.80 8.06
CA GLU A 111 8.86 -2.41 9.39
C GLU A 111 8.25 -1.46 10.40
N LYS A 112 7.36 -1.96 11.25
CA LYS A 112 6.78 -1.18 12.31
C LYS A 112 7.68 -1.22 13.52
N PRO A 113 7.81 -0.16 14.30
CA PRO A 113 7.20 1.15 14.07
C PRO A 113 8.00 1.95 13.03
N PHE A 114 7.31 2.75 12.25
CA PHE A 114 7.99 3.58 11.27
C PHE A 114 7.51 5.03 11.42
N GLY A 115 8.36 5.95 11.00
CA GLY A 115 8.04 7.36 11.09
C GLY A 115 7.33 7.86 9.84
N VAL A 116 6.73 9.03 9.96
CA VAL A 116 6.04 9.68 8.84
C VAL A 116 6.99 9.84 7.66
N ASP A 117 8.22 10.27 7.93
CA ASP A 117 9.18 10.50 6.86
C ASP A 117 9.53 9.23 6.10
N GLN A 118 9.58 8.09 6.81
CA GLN A 118 9.89 6.83 6.16
C GLN A 118 8.78 6.46 5.16
N VAL A 119 7.53 6.68 5.54
CA VAL A 119 6.40 6.38 4.67
C VAL A 119 6.43 7.28 3.45
N THR A 120 6.54 8.58 3.66
CA THR A 120 6.46 9.52 2.55
C THR A 120 7.63 9.37 1.60
N GLU A 121 8.82 9.12 2.11
CA GLU A 121 9.99 8.93 1.26
C GLU A 121 9.85 7.68 0.40
N LEU A 122 9.36 6.60 0.99
CA LEU A 122 9.19 5.36 0.24
C LEU A 122 8.12 5.53 -0.83
N VAL A 123 7.00 6.17 -0.48
CA VAL A 123 5.92 6.41 -1.43
C VAL A 123 6.43 7.28 -2.60
N GLU A 124 7.15 8.35 -2.29
CA GLU A 124 7.68 9.22 -3.33
C GLU A 124 8.63 8.48 -4.25
N ARG A 125 9.41 7.58 -3.69
CA ARG A 125 10.34 6.81 -4.50
C ARG A 125 9.62 5.88 -5.47
N LEU A 126 8.48 5.36 -5.05
CA LEU A 126 7.76 4.37 -5.86
C LEU A 126 6.81 4.98 -6.87
N VAL A 127 6.12 6.07 -6.52
CA VAL A 127 5.13 6.67 -7.42
C VAL A 127 5.39 8.14 -7.74
N GLY A 128 6.45 8.70 -7.21
CA GLY A 128 6.75 10.10 -7.42
C GLY A 128 5.96 10.98 -6.49
N ARG A 129 6.28 12.28 -6.49
CA ARG A 129 5.58 13.22 -5.67
C ARG A 129 4.21 13.45 -6.22
N ALA A 130 3.27 13.69 -5.33
CA ALA A 130 1.95 14.12 -5.76
C ALA A 130 2.11 15.48 -6.41
N VAL A 131 1.67 15.58 -7.61
CA VAL A 131 1.86 16.79 -8.34
C VAL A 131 0.76 17.73 -8.06
N THR A 132 1.13 18.90 -7.57
CA THR A 132 0.18 19.89 -7.43
C THR A 132 0.30 20.58 -8.69
N ARG A 133 -0.51 20.46 -9.55
CA ARG A 133 -0.40 21.03 -10.75
C ARG A 133 -0.54 22.36 -10.69
N THR A 134 0.28 23.02 -10.59
CA THR A 134 0.08 24.37 -10.59
C THR A 134 0.29 24.86 -11.87
N GLY A 135 0.23 24.27 -12.60
CA GLY A 135 0.39 24.90 -13.84
C GLY A 135 1.42 24.60 -14.56
#